data_f00f70d2d446c1ce3f7cb7fdac276048
#
_entry.id   f00f70d2d446c1ce3f7cb7fdac276048
#
_cell.length_a   1.000
_cell.length_b   1.000
_cell.length_c   1.000
_cell.angle_alpha   90.00
_cell.angle_beta   90.00
_cell.angle_gamma   90.00
#
_symmetry.space_group_name_H-M   'P 1'
#
loop_
_entity.id
_entity.type
_entity.pdbx_description
1 polymer ?
#
loop_
_entity_poly.entity_id
_entity_poly.type
_entity_poly.pdbx_seq_one_letter_code
_entity_poly.pdbx_strand_id
1 'polypeptide(L)'
;MSADERFGTAERERLASDLALRGGRLALEYFHRAHVTSKPDGSLVTDADLAIQERLAAEIARAFPDDAIIGEEAGLSTGPRHALYRWVLDPVDGTNNFARGLPGFSVSIGVLRNGQPFAGAVYDPITRWLFAACAGRGAWLNDRPLRTSRAPLSAGSLISVRTPFEDGVPPFAEDWLRRHRLRRFGSTALQLCYVAMGGLDLVYDHRASLWDLAGAAPVLLEAGGVLTLADGSPMFPVTTARRDHPPVAVLAGNPTSHAQALAEVTASTVSR
;
A
#
# COMPACT_ATOMS: atom_id res chain seq x y z
N MET A 1 21.45 -6.92 -16.91
CA MET A 1 21.40 -7.28 -15.46
C MET A 1 22.42 -8.38 -15.24
N SER A 2 23.43 -8.13 -14.43
CA SER A 2 24.48 -9.10 -14.08
C SER A 2 23.93 -10.26 -13.26
N ALA A 3 24.70 -11.34 -13.08
CA ALA A 3 24.32 -12.46 -12.23
C ALA A 3 24.12 -12.01 -10.76
N ASP A 4 25.02 -11.13 -10.27
CA ASP A 4 24.96 -10.57 -8.92
C ASP A 4 23.72 -9.68 -8.71
N GLU A 5 23.33 -8.88 -9.71
CA GLU A 5 22.09 -8.11 -9.65
C GLU A 5 20.85 -9.02 -9.60
N ARG A 6 20.85 -10.15 -10.33
CA ARG A 6 19.74 -11.12 -10.28
C ARG A 6 19.61 -11.81 -8.93
N PHE A 7 20.77 -12.13 -8.33
CA PHE A 7 20.82 -12.76 -7.02
C PHE A 7 20.29 -11.81 -5.94
N GLY A 8 20.81 -10.60 -5.85
CA GLY A 8 20.34 -9.59 -4.89
C GLY A 8 18.87 -9.16 -5.09
N THR A 9 18.35 -9.29 -6.32
CA THR A 9 16.93 -9.06 -6.65
C THR A 9 16.01 -10.10 -6.00
N ALA A 10 16.32 -11.39 -6.19
CA ALA A 10 15.52 -12.48 -5.62
C ALA A 10 15.58 -12.50 -4.09
N GLU A 11 16.70 -12.09 -3.51
CA GLU A 11 16.86 -12.00 -2.06
C GLU A 11 15.99 -10.91 -1.44
N ARG A 12 15.89 -9.72 -2.07
CA ARG A 12 15.03 -8.64 -1.57
C ARG A 12 13.54 -9.01 -1.62
N GLU A 13 13.09 -9.64 -2.69
CA GLU A 13 11.73 -10.15 -2.82
C GLU A 13 11.40 -11.14 -1.71
N ARG A 14 12.30 -12.13 -1.51
CA ARG A 14 12.11 -13.14 -0.47
C ARG A 14 12.12 -12.51 0.92
N LEU A 15 13.08 -11.62 1.20
CA LEU A 15 13.15 -10.96 2.50
C LEU A 15 11.92 -10.11 2.77
N ALA A 16 11.37 -9.38 1.79
CA ALA A 16 10.14 -8.61 1.96
C ALA A 16 8.97 -9.50 2.41
N SER A 17 8.80 -10.66 1.77
CA SER A 17 7.77 -11.64 2.13
C SER A 17 7.99 -12.23 3.54
N ASP A 18 9.22 -12.62 3.85
CA ASP A 18 9.58 -13.18 5.16
C ASP A 18 9.35 -12.17 6.29
N LEU A 19 9.73 -10.91 6.06
CA LEU A 19 9.55 -9.83 7.02
C LEU A 19 8.07 -9.48 7.23
N ALA A 20 7.26 -9.44 6.17
CA ALA A 20 5.82 -9.23 6.29
C ALA A 20 5.16 -10.32 7.15
N LEU A 21 5.52 -11.58 6.94
CA LEU A 21 5.05 -12.70 7.76
C LEU A 21 5.49 -12.59 9.22
N ARG A 22 6.75 -12.19 9.48
CA ARG A 22 7.27 -12.02 10.85
C ARG A 22 6.63 -10.83 11.54
N GLY A 23 6.49 -9.69 10.84
CA GLY A 23 5.79 -8.52 11.34
C GLY A 23 4.35 -8.83 11.70
N GLY A 24 3.65 -9.57 10.83
CA GLY A 24 2.26 -9.98 11.10
C GLY A 24 2.11 -10.93 12.29
N ARG A 25 3.08 -11.86 12.51
CA ARG A 25 3.10 -12.67 13.74
C ARG A 25 3.28 -11.80 14.97
N LEU A 26 4.20 -10.84 14.91
CA LEU A 26 4.42 -9.91 16.02
C LEU A 26 3.18 -9.02 16.24
N ALA A 27 2.52 -8.56 15.18
CA ALA A 27 1.27 -7.82 15.30
C ALA A 27 0.20 -8.62 16.06
N LEU A 28 0.05 -9.92 15.81
CA LEU A 28 -0.90 -10.78 16.52
C LEU A 28 -0.59 -10.92 18.02
N GLU A 29 0.68 -10.83 18.43
CA GLU A 29 1.06 -10.85 19.85
C GLU A 29 0.56 -9.61 20.60
N TYR A 30 0.47 -8.46 19.91
CA TYR A 30 -0.06 -7.21 20.44
C TYR A 30 -1.57 -7.03 20.24
N PHE A 31 -2.16 -7.77 19.31
CA PHE A 31 -3.58 -7.61 18.96
C PHE A 31 -4.48 -7.80 20.19
N HIS A 32 -5.39 -6.87 20.44
CA HIS A 32 -6.21 -6.71 21.66
C HIS A 32 -5.45 -6.34 22.95
N ARG A 33 -4.14 -6.07 22.86
CA ARG A 33 -3.31 -5.74 24.05
C ARG A 33 -2.47 -4.49 23.85
N ALA A 34 -2.41 -3.97 22.62
CA ALA A 34 -1.59 -2.84 22.25
C ALA A 34 -1.95 -1.58 23.04
N HIS A 35 -0.94 -0.86 23.47
CA HIS A 35 -1.13 0.48 24.02
C HIS A 35 -1.26 1.48 22.87
N VAL A 36 -2.35 2.25 22.88
CA VAL A 36 -2.70 3.20 21.81
C VAL A 36 -2.34 4.63 22.23
N THR A 37 -1.67 5.36 21.34
CA THR A 37 -1.34 6.77 21.51
C THR A 37 -1.80 7.56 20.28
N SER A 38 -2.23 8.81 20.47
CA SER A 38 -2.56 9.70 19.36
C SER A 38 -1.32 10.49 18.92
N LYS A 39 -1.08 10.54 17.61
CA LYS A 39 -0.05 11.40 17.02
C LYS A 39 -0.54 12.87 16.97
N PRO A 40 0.35 13.86 16.78
CA PRO A 40 -0.04 15.27 16.69
C PRO A 40 -1.04 15.60 15.58
N ASP A 41 -1.05 14.82 14.51
CA ASP A 41 -1.98 14.95 13.37
C ASP A 41 -3.33 14.25 13.59
N GLY A 42 -3.55 13.69 14.81
CA GLY A 42 -4.76 12.98 15.19
C GLY A 42 -4.82 11.52 14.75
N SER A 43 -3.84 11.02 14.00
CA SER A 43 -3.73 9.59 13.69
C SER A 43 -3.32 8.78 14.93
N LEU A 44 -3.54 7.46 14.88
CA LEU A 44 -3.16 6.56 15.97
C LEU A 44 -1.81 5.90 15.68
N VAL A 45 -1.09 5.60 16.76
CA VAL A 45 0.07 4.71 16.78
C VAL A 45 -0.06 3.79 17.97
N THR A 46 0.43 2.56 17.82
CA THR A 46 0.51 1.63 18.95
C THR A 46 1.95 1.22 19.22
N ASP A 47 2.20 0.66 20.39
CA ASP A 47 3.49 0.06 20.73
C ASP A 47 3.86 -1.10 19.78
N ALA A 48 2.86 -1.75 19.17
CA ALA A 48 3.06 -2.73 18.12
C ALA A 48 3.70 -2.12 16.87
N ASP A 49 3.21 -0.96 16.39
CA ASP A 49 3.75 -0.26 15.22
C ASP A 49 5.25 0.01 15.40
N LEU A 50 5.63 0.54 16.56
CA LEU A 50 7.02 0.86 16.87
C LEU A 50 7.90 -0.39 16.96
N ALA A 51 7.45 -1.43 17.66
CA ALA A 51 8.21 -2.66 17.84
C ALA A 51 8.41 -3.43 16.52
N ILE A 52 7.36 -3.47 15.68
CA ILE A 52 7.42 -4.10 14.36
C ILE A 52 8.40 -3.33 13.48
N GLN A 53 8.24 -2.01 13.36
CA GLN A 53 9.11 -1.19 12.51
C GLN A 53 10.58 -1.32 12.90
N GLU A 54 10.90 -1.20 14.20
CA GLU A 54 12.27 -1.33 14.68
C GLU A 54 12.89 -2.67 14.30
N ARG A 55 12.15 -3.75 14.49
CA ARG A 55 12.61 -5.10 14.17
C ARG A 55 12.84 -5.28 12.66
N LEU A 56 11.88 -4.86 11.83
CA LEU A 56 11.99 -4.97 10.37
C LEU A 56 13.16 -4.15 9.84
N ALA A 57 13.31 -2.91 10.30
CA ALA A 57 14.40 -2.03 9.89
C ALA A 57 15.77 -2.59 10.26
N ALA A 58 15.93 -3.14 11.46
CA ALA A 58 17.19 -3.77 11.90
C ALA A 58 17.56 -4.99 11.04
N GLU A 59 16.59 -5.82 10.68
CA GLU A 59 16.83 -7.00 9.83
C GLU A 59 17.22 -6.58 8.40
N ILE A 60 16.56 -5.55 7.83
CA ILE A 60 16.90 -5.01 6.51
C ILE A 60 18.31 -4.40 6.50
N ALA A 61 18.62 -3.52 7.48
CA ALA A 61 19.92 -2.88 7.56
C ALA A 61 21.07 -3.88 7.70
N ARG A 62 20.84 -5.01 8.36
CA ARG A 62 21.83 -6.10 8.45
C ARG A 62 21.99 -6.85 7.14
N ALA A 63 20.88 -7.12 6.41
CA ALA A 63 20.92 -7.89 5.18
C ALA A 63 21.37 -7.05 3.97
N PHE A 64 21.01 -5.76 3.95
CA PHE A 64 21.26 -4.83 2.84
C PHE A 64 21.75 -3.46 3.38
N PRO A 65 23.00 -3.36 3.87
CA PRO A 65 23.53 -2.14 4.50
C PRO A 65 23.60 -0.94 3.57
N ASP A 66 23.65 -1.16 2.25
CA ASP A 66 23.69 -0.10 1.25
C ASP A 66 22.31 0.36 0.77
N ASP A 67 21.24 -0.26 1.23
CA ASP A 67 19.87 0.15 0.91
C ASP A 67 19.39 1.24 1.88
N ALA A 68 18.51 2.12 1.40
CA ALA A 68 17.82 3.07 2.27
C ALA A 68 16.54 2.48 2.84
N ILE A 69 16.12 2.95 4.02
CA ILE A 69 14.88 2.53 4.68
C ILE A 69 14.08 3.76 5.04
N ILE A 70 12.78 3.75 4.72
CA ILE A 70 11.79 4.73 5.15
C ILE A 70 10.68 3.96 5.87
N GLY A 71 10.26 4.46 7.02
CA GLY A 71 9.10 3.92 7.76
C GLY A 71 8.10 5.00 8.10
N GLU A 72 6.88 4.59 8.36
CA GLU A 72 5.81 5.48 8.80
C GLU A 72 6.15 6.11 10.15
N GLU A 73 6.65 5.30 11.10
CA GLU A 73 6.74 5.69 12.50
C GLU A 73 8.07 6.36 12.86
N ALA A 74 8.01 7.23 13.90
CA ALA A 74 9.14 7.86 14.58
C ALA A 74 10.21 8.51 13.68
N GLY A 75 9.85 8.91 12.46
CA GLY A 75 10.79 9.57 11.56
C GLY A 75 11.85 8.67 10.97
N LEU A 76 11.60 7.36 10.90
CA LEU A 76 12.54 6.42 10.31
C LEU A 76 12.86 6.81 8.86
N SER A 77 14.09 7.27 8.65
CA SER A 77 14.68 7.52 7.33
C SER A 77 16.18 7.33 7.45
N THR A 78 16.70 6.19 7.01
CA THR A 78 18.10 5.80 7.17
C THR A 78 18.70 5.32 5.86
N GLY A 79 20.03 5.20 5.83
CA GLY A 79 20.79 4.73 4.66
C GLY A 79 21.15 5.84 3.67
N PRO A 80 21.87 5.50 2.58
CA PRO A 80 22.35 6.45 1.61
C PRO A 80 21.23 7.19 0.87
N ARG A 81 21.37 8.50 0.72
CA ARG A 81 20.36 9.34 0.03
C ARG A 81 20.09 8.90 -1.43
N HIS A 82 21.12 8.40 -2.10
CA HIS A 82 21.08 7.94 -3.50
C HIS A 82 21.14 6.41 -3.59
N ALA A 83 20.63 5.69 -2.58
CA ALA A 83 20.55 4.24 -2.64
C ALA A 83 19.77 3.78 -3.87
N LEU A 84 20.29 2.75 -4.55
CA LEU A 84 19.60 2.13 -5.69
C LEU A 84 18.27 1.51 -5.26
N TYR A 85 18.27 0.89 -4.09
CA TYR A 85 17.07 0.29 -3.49
C TYR A 85 16.67 1.03 -2.24
N ARG A 86 15.36 1.17 -2.06
CA ARG A 86 14.75 1.78 -0.89
C ARG A 86 13.62 0.92 -0.40
N TRP A 87 13.69 0.54 0.87
CA TRP A 87 12.63 -0.14 1.59
C TRP A 87 11.67 0.89 2.16
N VAL A 88 10.38 0.62 2.04
CA VAL A 88 9.32 1.46 2.58
C VAL A 88 8.43 0.57 3.44
N LEU A 89 8.30 0.94 4.71
CA LEU A 89 7.67 0.12 5.74
C LEU A 89 6.43 0.81 6.29
N ASP A 90 5.33 0.08 6.29
CA ASP A 90 4.17 0.36 7.12
C ASP A 90 3.99 -0.84 8.08
N PRO A 91 4.29 -0.66 9.36
CA PRO A 91 4.25 -1.75 10.33
C PRO A 91 2.84 -2.26 10.59
N VAL A 92 1.83 -1.37 10.57
CA VAL A 92 0.42 -1.72 10.77
C VAL A 92 -0.47 -0.79 9.93
N ASP A 93 -0.55 -1.03 8.61
CA ASP A 93 -1.54 -0.33 7.78
C ASP A 93 -2.96 -0.73 8.22
N GLY A 94 -3.71 0.27 8.66
CA GLY A 94 -5.00 0.07 9.30
C GLY A 94 -4.94 0.14 10.83
N THR A 95 -4.08 0.97 11.40
CA THR A 95 -3.90 1.17 12.85
C THR A 95 -5.22 1.45 13.59
N ASN A 96 -6.18 2.13 12.96
CA ASN A 96 -7.50 2.35 13.54
C ASN A 96 -8.28 1.05 13.78
N ASN A 97 -8.22 0.10 12.86
CA ASN A 97 -8.82 -1.22 13.03
C ASN A 97 -8.08 -2.00 14.11
N PHE A 98 -6.75 -2.03 14.01
CA PHE A 98 -5.90 -2.72 14.94
C PHE A 98 -6.13 -2.27 16.39
N ALA A 99 -6.11 -0.97 16.65
CA ALA A 99 -6.33 -0.37 17.96
C ALA A 99 -7.70 -0.69 18.56
N ARG A 100 -8.69 -1.00 17.71
CA ARG A 100 -10.06 -1.37 18.13
C ARG A 100 -10.32 -2.87 18.13
N GLY A 101 -9.29 -3.68 17.88
CA GLY A 101 -9.44 -5.14 17.81
C GLY A 101 -10.27 -5.63 16.61
N LEU A 102 -10.32 -4.85 15.54
CA LEU A 102 -11.03 -5.21 14.31
C LEU A 102 -10.06 -5.82 13.28
N PRO A 103 -10.51 -6.77 12.45
CA PRO A 103 -9.75 -7.22 11.29
C PRO A 103 -9.60 -6.10 10.25
N GLY A 104 -8.80 -6.32 9.21
CA GLY A 104 -8.57 -5.33 8.14
C GLY A 104 -7.40 -4.40 8.47
N PHE A 105 -6.31 -4.99 8.90
CA PHE A 105 -4.99 -4.38 9.02
C PHE A 105 -3.93 -5.30 8.41
N SER A 106 -2.80 -4.74 8.04
CA SER A 106 -1.72 -5.50 7.40
C SER A 106 -0.35 -4.96 7.75
N VAL A 107 0.68 -5.80 7.57
CA VAL A 107 2.07 -5.35 7.49
C VAL A 107 2.41 -5.17 6.03
N SER A 108 2.84 -3.97 5.65
CA SER A 108 3.13 -3.60 4.26
C SER A 108 4.61 -3.24 4.09
N ILE A 109 5.28 -3.92 3.17
CA ILE A 109 6.71 -3.75 2.87
C ILE A 109 6.89 -3.56 1.38
N GLY A 110 7.36 -2.39 0.98
CA GLY A 110 7.72 -2.08 -0.39
C GLY A 110 9.22 -2.00 -0.57
N VAL A 111 9.70 -2.40 -1.74
CA VAL A 111 11.06 -2.15 -2.21
C VAL A 111 10.97 -1.35 -3.50
N LEU A 112 11.52 -0.15 -3.50
CA LEU A 112 11.64 0.68 -4.68
C LEU A 112 13.05 0.55 -5.26
N ARG A 113 13.15 0.47 -6.60
CA ARG A 113 14.41 0.54 -7.33
C ARG A 113 14.42 1.81 -8.19
N ASN A 114 15.36 2.74 -7.94
CA ASN A 114 15.35 4.06 -8.57
C ASN A 114 13.98 4.77 -8.45
N GLY A 115 13.32 4.65 -7.31
CA GLY A 115 12.01 5.23 -7.06
C GLY A 115 10.83 4.50 -7.71
N GLN A 116 11.05 3.46 -8.52
CA GLN A 116 10.00 2.63 -9.13
C GLN A 116 9.65 1.44 -8.23
N PRO A 117 8.38 1.01 -8.17
CA PRO A 117 7.96 -0.22 -7.52
C PRO A 117 8.74 -1.41 -8.08
N PHE A 118 9.44 -2.13 -7.21
CA PHE A 118 10.28 -3.24 -7.61
C PHE A 118 9.83 -4.56 -7.01
N ALA A 119 9.69 -4.63 -5.70
CA ALA A 119 9.10 -5.77 -5.00
C ALA A 119 8.20 -5.28 -3.89
N GLY A 120 7.24 -6.08 -3.51
CA GLY A 120 6.33 -5.74 -2.42
C GLY A 120 5.71 -6.96 -1.78
N ALA A 121 5.42 -6.84 -0.49
CA ALA A 121 4.71 -7.83 0.30
C ALA A 121 3.73 -7.13 1.24
N VAL A 122 2.48 -7.59 1.23
CA VAL A 122 1.43 -7.15 2.14
C VAL A 122 0.84 -8.38 2.80
N TYR A 123 0.89 -8.44 4.12
CA TYR A 123 0.39 -9.59 4.87
C TYR A 123 -0.74 -9.20 5.81
N ASP A 124 -1.91 -9.79 5.59
CA ASP A 124 -3.04 -9.77 6.53
C ASP A 124 -2.91 -10.96 7.50
N PRO A 125 -2.57 -10.75 8.77
CA PRO A 125 -2.34 -11.83 9.70
C PRO A 125 -3.63 -12.52 10.18
N ILE A 126 -4.79 -11.88 10.03
CA ILE A 126 -6.08 -12.46 10.42
C ILE A 126 -6.52 -13.50 9.39
N THR A 127 -6.47 -13.15 8.10
CA THR A 127 -6.83 -14.07 7.02
C THR A 127 -5.68 -14.99 6.63
N ARG A 128 -4.45 -14.68 7.06
CA ARG A 128 -3.19 -15.32 6.64
C ARG A 128 -2.96 -15.20 5.13
N TRP A 129 -3.34 -14.07 4.57
CA TRP A 129 -3.14 -13.75 3.17
C TRP A 129 -1.84 -12.97 3.00
N LEU A 130 -0.88 -13.57 2.31
CA LEU A 130 0.34 -12.92 1.87
C LEU A 130 0.20 -12.58 0.39
N PHE A 131 0.10 -11.28 0.10
CA PHE A 131 0.21 -10.74 -1.25
C PHE A 131 1.66 -10.39 -1.49
N ALA A 132 2.24 -10.91 -2.56
CA ALA A 132 3.63 -10.65 -2.90
C ALA A 132 3.81 -10.48 -4.41
N ALA A 133 4.74 -9.62 -4.81
CA ALA A 133 5.11 -9.44 -6.21
C ALA A 133 6.53 -8.93 -6.35
N CYS A 134 7.12 -9.21 -7.51
CA CYS A 134 8.36 -8.60 -7.96
C CYS A 134 8.25 -8.26 -9.45
N ALA A 135 8.78 -7.13 -9.85
CA ALA A 135 8.72 -6.60 -11.21
C ALA A 135 9.13 -7.65 -12.26
N GLY A 136 8.23 -7.91 -13.22
CA GLY A 136 8.38 -8.90 -14.27
C GLY A 136 8.22 -10.36 -13.85
N ARG A 137 7.77 -10.62 -12.61
CA ARG A 137 7.60 -11.99 -12.08
C ARG A 137 6.16 -12.32 -11.72
N GLY A 138 5.24 -11.36 -11.90
CA GLY A 138 3.83 -11.49 -11.55
C GLY A 138 3.53 -11.26 -10.08
N ALA A 139 2.25 -11.31 -9.74
CA ALA A 139 1.73 -11.13 -8.39
C ALA A 139 1.07 -12.40 -7.88
N TRP A 140 1.13 -12.63 -6.59
CA TRP A 140 0.71 -13.87 -5.93
C TRP A 140 -0.05 -13.57 -4.64
N LEU A 141 -1.08 -14.35 -4.35
CA LEU A 141 -1.70 -14.50 -3.04
C LEU A 141 -1.36 -15.88 -2.51
N ASN A 142 -0.48 -15.95 -1.52
CA ASN A 142 0.14 -17.20 -1.10
C ASN A 142 0.76 -17.87 -2.35
N ASP A 143 0.27 -19.07 -2.72
CA ASP A 143 0.76 -19.83 -3.89
C ASP A 143 -0.10 -19.64 -5.16
N ARG A 144 -1.08 -18.70 -5.16
CA ARG A 144 -2.02 -18.50 -6.26
C ARG A 144 -1.67 -17.24 -7.03
N PRO A 145 -1.48 -17.31 -8.37
CA PRO A 145 -1.23 -16.14 -9.19
C PRO A 145 -2.46 -15.21 -9.19
N LEU A 146 -2.19 -13.91 -9.16
CA LEU A 146 -3.21 -12.86 -9.16
C LEU A 146 -3.40 -12.24 -10.54
N ARG A 147 -4.64 -11.83 -10.81
CA ARG A 147 -5.00 -10.93 -11.91
C ARG A 147 -6.19 -10.07 -11.49
N THR A 148 -6.15 -8.81 -11.89
CA THR A 148 -7.29 -7.91 -11.72
C THR A 148 -8.50 -8.38 -12.51
N SER A 149 -9.69 -7.92 -12.13
CA SER A 149 -10.87 -8.05 -12.98
C SER A 149 -10.66 -7.29 -14.31
N ARG A 150 -11.54 -7.54 -15.29
CA ARG A 150 -11.56 -6.76 -16.56
C ARG A 150 -12.91 -6.06 -16.75
N ALA A 151 -13.78 -6.17 -15.75
CA ALA A 151 -15.12 -5.61 -15.82
C ALA A 151 -15.08 -4.08 -15.77
N PRO A 152 -15.91 -3.40 -16.57
CA PRO A 152 -16.13 -1.97 -16.42
C PRO A 152 -16.90 -1.68 -15.13
N LEU A 153 -16.89 -0.42 -14.68
CA LEU A 153 -17.73 0.00 -13.57
C LEU A 153 -19.21 -0.14 -13.90
N SER A 154 -19.95 -0.68 -12.96
CA SER A 154 -21.39 -0.94 -13.04
C SER A 154 -22.05 -0.76 -11.69
N ALA A 155 -23.39 -0.86 -11.61
CA ALA A 155 -24.11 -0.85 -10.34
C ALA A 155 -23.74 -2.01 -9.40
N GLY A 156 -23.13 -3.07 -9.91
CA GLY A 156 -22.65 -4.21 -9.14
C GLY A 156 -21.21 -4.05 -8.64
N SER A 157 -20.47 -3.06 -9.14
CA SER A 157 -19.05 -2.87 -8.82
C SER A 157 -18.83 -2.60 -7.33
N LEU A 158 -17.80 -3.23 -6.79
CA LEU A 158 -17.32 -3.01 -5.43
C LEU A 158 -16.18 -1.98 -5.47
N ILE A 159 -16.40 -0.83 -4.87
CA ILE A 159 -15.40 0.25 -4.82
C ILE A 159 -15.05 0.60 -3.39
N SER A 160 -13.85 1.13 -3.19
CA SER A 160 -13.43 1.72 -1.93
C SER A 160 -13.13 3.21 -2.10
N VAL A 161 -13.66 4.01 -1.19
CA VAL A 161 -13.42 5.45 -1.13
C VAL A 161 -12.99 5.80 0.30
N ARG A 162 -11.84 6.47 0.46
CA ARG A 162 -11.40 6.93 1.78
C ARG A 162 -12.29 8.03 2.29
N THR A 163 -12.66 7.95 3.56
CA THR A 163 -13.43 8.95 4.31
C THR A 163 -12.76 9.21 5.66
N PRO A 164 -13.01 10.33 6.38
CA PRO A 164 -13.86 11.44 5.96
C PRO A 164 -13.21 12.32 4.89
N PHE A 165 -14.02 13.12 4.21
CA PHE A 165 -13.55 14.25 3.40
C PHE A 165 -13.65 15.51 4.25
N GLU A 166 -12.54 16.13 4.60
CA GLU A 166 -12.48 17.30 5.48
C GLU A 166 -13.07 18.55 4.80
N ASP A 167 -12.85 18.70 3.49
CA ASP A 167 -13.31 19.82 2.67
C ASP A 167 -14.66 19.55 1.96
N GLY A 168 -15.42 18.58 2.45
CA GLY A 168 -16.67 18.13 1.83
C GLY A 168 -16.48 17.04 0.78
N VAL A 169 -17.55 16.28 0.54
CA VAL A 169 -17.52 15.17 -0.42
C VAL A 169 -17.47 15.70 -1.85
N PRO A 170 -16.48 15.31 -2.67
CA PRO A 170 -16.45 15.74 -4.07
C PRO A 170 -17.66 15.19 -4.86
N PRO A 171 -18.19 15.94 -5.86
CA PRO A 171 -19.37 15.52 -6.62
C PRO A 171 -19.25 14.11 -7.25
N PHE A 172 -18.08 13.75 -7.78
CA PHE A 172 -17.86 12.41 -8.32
C PHE A 172 -17.98 11.32 -7.24
N ALA A 173 -17.50 11.61 -6.01
CA ALA A 173 -17.58 10.64 -4.92
C ALA A 173 -19.01 10.48 -4.41
N GLU A 174 -19.78 11.57 -4.33
CA GLU A 174 -21.23 11.50 -4.03
C GLU A 174 -21.97 10.65 -5.06
N ASP A 175 -21.64 10.79 -6.33
CA ASP A 175 -22.26 10.03 -7.41
C ASP A 175 -21.85 8.54 -7.34
N TRP A 176 -20.60 8.25 -7.04
CA TRP A 176 -20.15 6.87 -6.80
C TRP A 176 -20.87 6.20 -5.63
N LEU A 177 -21.09 6.94 -4.52
CA LEU A 177 -21.84 6.44 -3.37
C LEU A 177 -23.28 6.02 -3.74
N ARG A 178 -23.89 6.68 -4.73
CA ARG A 178 -25.24 6.34 -5.23
C ARG A 178 -25.24 5.19 -6.22
N ARG A 179 -24.20 5.06 -7.04
CA ARG A 179 -24.16 4.11 -8.16
C ARG A 179 -23.52 2.78 -7.86
N HIS A 180 -22.58 2.72 -6.89
CA HIS A 180 -21.74 1.55 -6.65
C HIS A 180 -21.88 1.01 -5.22
N ARG A 181 -21.40 -0.20 -5.01
CA ARG A 181 -21.39 -0.84 -3.68
C ARG A 181 -20.08 -0.51 -2.97
N LEU A 182 -20.18 0.26 -1.89
CA LEU A 182 -19.00 0.66 -1.13
C LEU A 182 -18.48 -0.44 -0.21
N ARG A 183 -17.17 -0.56 -0.15
CA ARG A 183 -16.44 -1.33 0.84
C ARG A 183 -15.25 -0.52 1.33
N ARG A 184 -15.14 -0.33 2.63
CA ARG A 184 -13.99 0.30 3.25
C ARG A 184 -13.41 -0.63 4.29
N PHE A 185 -12.19 -1.10 4.05
CA PHE A 185 -11.55 -2.10 4.91
C PHE A 185 -10.61 -1.48 5.95
N GLY A 186 -10.24 -0.19 5.82
CA GLY A 186 -9.40 0.52 6.78
C GLY A 186 -7.90 0.43 6.53
N SER A 187 -7.46 -0.48 5.68
CA SER A 187 -6.08 -0.65 5.23
C SER A 187 -6.01 -0.34 3.73
N THR A 188 -5.23 0.67 3.35
CA THR A 188 -5.09 1.05 1.94
C THR A 188 -4.29 0.01 1.17
N ALA A 189 -3.23 -0.54 1.76
CA ALA A 189 -2.45 -1.61 1.14
C ALA A 189 -3.32 -2.85 0.84
N LEU A 190 -4.18 -3.29 1.78
CA LEU A 190 -5.10 -4.40 1.52
C LEU A 190 -6.11 -4.08 0.42
N GLN A 191 -6.64 -2.87 0.37
CA GLN A 191 -7.60 -2.47 -0.66
C GLN A 191 -6.99 -2.54 -2.06
N LEU A 192 -5.72 -2.10 -2.23
CA LEU A 192 -4.98 -2.25 -3.48
C LEU A 192 -4.75 -3.73 -3.82
N CYS A 193 -4.42 -4.55 -2.85
CA CYS A 193 -4.29 -6.00 -3.03
C CYS A 193 -5.63 -6.66 -3.41
N TYR A 194 -6.75 -6.15 -2.89
CA TYR A 194 -8.08 -6.64 -3.26
C TYR A 194 -8.45 -6.25 -4.70
N VAL A 195 -7.96 -5.12 -5.22
CA VAL A 195 -8.03 -4.83 -6.67
C VAL A 195 -7.17 -5.82 -7.45
N ALA A 196 -5.96 -6.09 -6.99
CA ALA A 196 -5.04 -7.03 -7.65
C ALA A 196 -5.62 -8.45 -7.78
N MET A 197 -6.43 -8.89 -6.79
CA MET A 197 -7.10 -10.21 -6.84
C MET A 197 -8.47 -10.19 -7.54
N GLY A 198 -8.92 -9.03 -8.04
CA GLY A 198 -10.22 -8.87 -8.67
C GLY A 198 -11.41 -8.82 -7.72
N GLY A 199 -11.16 -8.64 -6.42
CA GLY A 199 -12.19 -8.53 -5.38
C GLY A 199 -12.78 -7.12 -5.23
N LEU A 200 -12.00 -6.09 -5.55
CA LEU A 200 -12.45 -4.71 -5.72
C LEU A 200 -12.23 -4.27 -7.17
N ASP A 201 -13.09 -3.39 -7.67
CA ASP A 201 -12.98 -2.82 -9.00
C ASP A 201 -12.24 -1.49 -9.01
N LEU A 202 -12.32 -0.73 -7.92
CA LEU A 202 -11.74 0.60 -7.81
C LEU A 202 -11.41 0.96 -6.35
N VAL A 203 -10.31 1.70 -6.18
CA VAL A 203 -9.93 2.36 -4.92
C VAL A 203 -9.64 3.83 -5.22
N TYR A 204 -10.23 4.72 -4.45
CA TYR A 204 -9.89 6.13 -4.37
C TYR A 204 -9.48 6.46 -2.93
N ASP A 205 -8.25 6.92 -2.77
CA ASP A 205 -7.73 7.40 -1.50
C ASP A 205 -7.18 8.82 -1.69
N HIS A 206 -7.80 9.81 -1.05
CA HIS A 206 -7.42 11.22 -1.22
C HIS A 206 -6.27 11.66 -0.32
N ARG A 207 -5.76 10.78 0.55
CA ARG A 207 -4.68 11.07 1.51
C ARG A 207 -3.78 9.86 1.74
N ALA A 208 -3.40 9.19 0.66
CA ALA A 208 -2.47 8.06 0.75
C ALA A 208 -1.03 8.54 0.96
N SER A 209 -0.34 7.96 1.90
CA SER A 209 1.09 8.14 2.11
C SER A 209 1.90 7.12 1.29
N LEU A 210 3.20 7.36 1.15
CA LEU A 210 4.05 6.45 0.39
C LEU A 210 4.06 5.03 0.97
N TRP A 211 4.04 4.89 2.29
CA TRP A 211 4.06 3.58 2.97
C TRP A 211 2.75 2.81 2.80
N ASP A 212 1.60 3.49 2.66
CA ASP A 212 0.30 2.86 2.36
C ASP A 212 0.32 2.20 0.97
N LEU A 213 1.17 2.70 0.05
CA LEU A 213 1.18 2.32 -1.37
C LEU A 213 2.33 1.38 -1.76
N ALA A 214 3.52 1.58 -1.19
CA ALA A 214 4.75 1.00 -1.72
C ALA A 214 4.79 -0.54 -1.68
N GLY A 215 4.20 -1.17 -0.67
CA GLY A 215 4.10 -2.63 -0.58
C GLY A 215 3.09 -3.23 -1.56
N ALA A 216 1.96 -2.54 -1.74
CA ALA A 216 0.86 -3.01 -2.59
C ALA A 216 1.02 -2.62 -4.07
N ALA A 217 1.77 -1.57 -4.39
CA ALA A 217 1.93 -1.11 -5.78
C ALA A 217 2.52 -2.19 -6.70
N PRO A 218 3.61 -2.90 -6.37
CA PRO A 218 4.10 -4.00 -7.20
C PRO A 218 3.05 -5.10 -7.38
N VAL A 219 2.28 -5.42 -6.33
CA VAL A 219 1.24 -6.46 -6.37
C VAL A 219 0.14 -6.06 -7.35
N LEU A 220 -0.34 -4.82 -7.28
CA LEU A 220 -1.37 -4.32 -8.18
C LEU A 220 -0.90 -4.26 -9.64
N LEU A 221 0.29 -3.69 -9.87
CA LEU A 221 0.85 -3.50 -11.22
C LEU A 221 1.14 -4.85 -11.90
N GLU A 222 1.75 -5.80 -11.20
CA GLU A 222 2.06 -7.13 -11.71
C GLU A 222 0.80 -8.00 -11.92
N ALA A 223 -0.29 -7.70 -11.22
CA ALA A 223 -1.60 -8.30 -11.48
C ALA A 223 -2.33 -7.68 -12.70
N GLY A 224 -1.76 -6.64 -13.32
CA GLY A 224 -2.33 -5.95 -14.47
C GLY A 224 -3.26 -4.79 -14.10
N GLY A 225 -3.18 -4.28 -12.87
CA GLY A 225 -3.89 -3.09 -12.42
C GLY A 225 -3.17 -1.78 -12.77
N VAL A 226 -3.83 -0.68 -12.51
CA VAL A 226 -3.34 0.69 -12.73
C VAL A 226 -3.39 1.46 -11.42
N LEU A 227 -2.33 2.23 -11.13
CA LEU A 227 -2.24 3.17 -10.02
C LEU A 227 -1.70 4.49 -10.52
N THR A 228 -2.45 5.57 -10.32
CA THR A 228 -2.06 6.93 -10.66
C THR A 228 -2.37 7.88 -9.50
N LEU A 229 -1.86 9.10 -9.58
CA LEU A 229 -2.46 10.20 -8.84
C LEU A 229 -3.88 10.44 -9.37
N ALA A 230 -4.71 11.14 -8.58
CA ALA A 230 -6.11 11.36 -8.93
C ALA A 230 -6.31 12.22 -10.19
N ASP A 231 -5.29 12.96 -10.60
CA ASP A 231 -5.27 13.74 -11.86
C ASP A 231 -4.82 12.91 -13.07
N GLY A 232 -4.51 11.63 -12.87
CA GLY A 232 -4.01 10.73 -13.90
C GLY A 232 -2.51 10.74 -14.09
N SER A 233 -1.77 11.63 -13.44
CA SER A 233 -0.31 11.65 -13.52
C SER A 233 0.30 10.42 -12.82
N PRO A 234 1.51 9.98 -13.22
CA PRO A 234 2.16 8.84 -12.62
C PRO A 234 2.47 9.06 -11.13
N MET A 235 2.11 8.08 -10.27
CA MET A 235 2.52 8.06 -8.87
C MET A 235 4.02 7.76 -8.72
N PHE A 236 4.59 6.98 -9.62
CA PHE A 236 6.00 6.59 -9.63
C PHE A 236 6.68 7.04 -10.93
N PRO A 237 8.02 7.33 -10.92
CA PRO A 237 8.97 7.13 -9.83
C PRO A 237 8.84 8.18 -8.71
N VAL A 238 9.07 7.76 -7.48
CA VAL A 238 9.24 8.69 -6.36
C VAL A 238 10.66 9.25 -6.41
N THR A 239 10.79 10.52 -6.79
CA THR A 239 12.08 11.16 -7.05
C THR A 239 12.80 11.65 -5.80
N THR A 240 12.07 11.84 -4.69
CA THR A 240 12.63 12.31 -3.43
C THR A 240 12.53 11.25 -2.36
N ALA A 241 13.67 11.04 -1.67
CA ALA A 241 13.80 10.06 -0.60
C ALA A 241 13.21 10.55 0.74
N ARG A 242 12.25 11.48 0.71
CA ARG A 242 11.79 12.12 1.93
C ARG A 242 10.50 11.48 2.44
N ARG A 243 10.50 11.17 3.73
CA ARG A 243 9.31 10.96 4.55
C ARG A 243 8.32 12.13 4.44
N ASP A 244 8.82 13.31 4.09
CA ASP A 244 8.04 14.56 3.97
C ASP A 244 7.24 14.68 2.66
N HIS A 245 7.02 13.58 1.93
CA HIS A 245 5.99 13.58 0.89
C HIS A 245 4.63 13.78 1.55
N PRO A 246 3.94 14.87 1.28
CA PRO A 246 2.58 15.02 1.77
C PRO A 246 1.73 13.87 1.24
N PRO A 247 0.71 13.45 1.98
CA PRO A 247 -0.26 12.50 1.46
C PRO A 247 -0.83 12.97 0.12
N VAL A 248 -1.03 12.05 -0.79
CA VAL A 248 -1.50 12.32 -2.15
C VAL A 248 -2.84 11.65 -2.42
N ALA A 249 -3.62 12.23 -3.32
CA ALA A 249 -4.83 11.59 -3.82
C ALA A 249 -4.45 10.60 -4.93
N VAL A 250 -4.86 9.33 -4.76
CA VAL A 250 -4.58 8.25 -5.71
C VAL A 250 -5.86 7.58 -6.19
N LEU A 251 -5.78 7.05 -7.40
CA LEU A 251 -6.81 6.25 -8.03
C LEU A 251 -6.19 4.92 -8.48
N ALA A 252 -6.82 3.80 -8.10
CA ALA A 252 -6.36 2.47 -8.44
C ALA A 252 -7.52 1.57 -8.88
N GLY A 253 -7.30 0.77 -9.91
CA GLY A 253 -8.33 -0.12 -10.43
C GLY A 253 -7.79 -1.08 -11.49
N ASN A 254 -8.67 -1.90 -12.04
CA ASN A 254 -8.36 -2.55 -13.30
C ASN A 254 -8.30 -1.49 -14.42
N PRO A 255 -7.65 -1.74 -15.55
CA PRO A 255 -7.45 -0.72 -16.59
C PRO A 255 -8.75 -0.05 -17.07
N THR A 256 -9.85 -0.81 -17.17
CA THR A 256 -11.15 -0.28 -17.65
C THR A 256 -11.83 0.57 -16.59
N SER A 257 -11.95 0.08 -15.37
CA SER A 257 -12.58 0.82 -14.26
C SER A 257 -11.79 2.06 -13.88
N HIS A 258 -10.45 1.98 -13.91
CA HIS A 258 -9.57 3.13 -13.67
C HIS A 258 -9.80 4.23 -14.71
N ALA A 259 -9.81 3.90 -16.01
CA ALA A 259 -10.01 4.88 -17.07
C ALA A 259 -11.38 5.58 -16.97
N GLN A 260 -12.44 4.84 -16.65
CA GLN A 260 -13.78 5.40 -16.44
C GLN A 260 -13.80 6.35 -15.23
N ALA A 261 -13.26 5.90 -14.10
CA ALA A 261 -13.22 6.70 -12.88
C ALA A 261 -12.36 7.96 -13.04
N LEU A 262 -11.22 7.86 -13.72
CA LEU A 262 -10.35 9.01 -13.98
C LEU A 262 -11.07 10.10 -14.79
N ALA A 263 -11.85 9.71 -15.80
CA ALA A 263 -12.64 10.67 -16.58
C ALA A 263 -13.67 11.41 -15.70
N GLU A 264 -14.31 10.71 -14.75
CA GLU A 264 -15.28 11.31 -13.83
C GLU A 264 -14.61 12.25 -12.79
N VAL A 265 -13.46 11.84 -12.24
CA VAL A 265 -12.68 12.66 -11.29
C VAL A 265 -12.21 13.95 -11.97
N THR A 266 -11.62 13.85 -13.17
CA THR A 266 -11.09 15.03 -13.89
C THR A 266 -12.20 15.98 -14.35
N ALA A 267 -13.34 15.48 -14.82
CA ALA A 267 -14.48 16.30 -15.19
C ALA A 267 -15.02 17.13 -13.99
N SER A 268 -15.05 16.52 -12.81
CA SER A 268 -15.50 17.17 -11.58
C SER A 268 -14.55 18.28 -11.08
N THR A 269 -13.27 18.23 -11.44
CA THR A 269 -12.26 19.22 -11.04
C THR A 269 -12.28 20.45 -11.95
N VAL A 270 -12.66 20.30 -13.22
CA VAL A 270 -12.75 21.41 -14.21
C VAL A 270 -13.99 22.27 -13.99
N SER A 271 -15.01 21.77 -13.30
CA SER A 271 -16.29 22.45 -13.07
C SER A 271 -16.30 23.37 -11.82
N ARG A 272 -15.16 23.58 -11.17
CA ARG A 272 -14.92 24.51 -10.06
C ARG A 272 -14.03 25.66 -10.51
#